data_6ab695feb75cb5477686d491742baa2a
#
_entry.id   6ab695feb75cb5477686d491742baa2a
#
_cell.length_a   1.000
_cell.length_b   1.000
_cell.length_c   1.000
_cell.angle_alpha   90.00
_cell.angle_beta   90.00
_cell.angle_gamma   90.00
#
_symmetry.space_group_name_H-M   'P 1'
#
loop_
_entity.id
_entity.type
_entity.pdbx_description
1 polymer ?
#
loop_
_entity_poly.entity_id
_entity_poly.type
_entity_poly.pdbx_seq_one_letter_code
_entity_poly.pdbx_strand_id
1 'polypeptide(L)'
;MIVAAFMLLLQTAATTAIRRADSLPAAPSVVQINTANRQGTVAVTQLDGVSVVSGVKLAAALGGTFRMTSAGHYSLTLGDTHISFTDAVPFAGSDSTIVPLTSAPRVVGQTVYLPLYVVSELVPRFFTGFIYDTDHAQLRAFNTAARRVVQADSPSVSERRSTDSGRAQSVPGTAVAADASASDLPVRPRRGGRRLVVVDAGHGGPDNGMTGPIGGGPKIYEKNITLAVAKLVAQSLRDGGVDVLMTRTTDTLIALSDRGRIANKNHGDVFVSVHVNATGMRGREAARERGFETYFLAEAKSEDALRVEKMENEAVKFEHGVNAPKGDPLSFIINDMAQNEHLRESADLAQIIQDNFKSFHPGPSRGVQQANFAVLRGSYMPAVLVEIGFGTNPLEAAYLSDTDNERTIARSIAKSVLSYLGRYDARVGGGK
;
A
#
# COMPACT_ATOMS: atom_id res chain seq x y z
N MET A 1 11.53 48.57 -46.38
CA MET A 1 10.94 48.84 -45.04
C MET A 1 9.81 47.88 -44.64
N ILE A 2 9.83 46.59 -45.07
CA ILE A 2 8.75 45.62 -44.75
C ILE A 2 9.31 44.41 -43.96
N VAL A 3 10.63 44.28 -43.80
CA VAL A 3 11.25 43.13 -43.12
C VAL A 3 11.48 43.37 -41.61
N ALA A 4 11.45 44.64 -41.15
CA ALA A 4 11.70 44.99 -39.75
C ALA A 4 10.43 44.88 -38.83
N ALA A 5 9.23 44.81 -39.41
CA ALA A 5 7.98 44.74 -38.65
C ALA A 5 7.54 43.30 -38.26
N PHE A 6 8.15 42.28 -38.88
CA PHE A 6 7.78 40.86 -38.61
C PHE A 6 8.61 40.22 -37.48
N MET A 7 9.76 40.80 -37.13
CA MET A 7 10.57 40.30 -36.01
C MET A 7 10.15 40.82 -34.62
N LEU A 8 9.36 41.89 -34.56
CA LEU A 8 8.92 42.46 -33.27
C LEU A 8 7.62 41.82 -32.74
N LEU A 9 6.88 41.09 -33.58
CA LEU A 9 5.64 40.37 -33.18
C LEU A 9 5.89 38.94 -32.70
N LEU A 10 7.06 38.37 -32.92
CA LEU A 10 7.44 37.04 -32.43
C LEU A 10 8.10 37.04 -31.03
N GLN A 11 8.52 38.21 -30.54
CA GLN A 11 9.12 38.34 -29.20
C GLN A 11 8.09 38.62 -28.09
N THR A 12 6.87 39.01 -28.42
CA THR A 12 5.79 39.23 -27.41
C THR A 12 4.93 38.03 -27.13
N ALA A 13 5.00 36.97 -27.96
CA ALA A 13 4.26 35.72 -27.74
C ALA A 13 5.01 34.69 -26.88
N ALA A 14 6.34 34.84 -26.70
CA ALA A 14 7.16 33.92 -25.94
C ALA A 14 7.25 34.22 -24.42
N THR A 15 6.77 35.39 -24.00
CA THR A 15 6.88 35.84 -22.59
C THR A 15 5.63 35.60 -21.73
N THR A 16 4.55 35.06 -22.31
CA THR A 16 3.30 34.85 -21.57
C THR A 16 3.01 33.38 -21.26
N ALA A 17 3.90 32.47 -21.65
CA ALA A 17 3.71 31.02 -21.42
C ALA A 17 4.56 30.45 -20.26
N ILE A 18 5.30 31.28 -19.53
CA ILE A 18 6.02 30.85 -18.31
C ILE A 18 5.41 31.55 -17.10
N ARG A 19 4.18 31.18 -16.76
CA ARG A 19 3.62 31.40 -15.43
C ARG A 19 2.53 30.37 -15.18
N ARG A 20 2.94 29.26 -14.63
CA ARG A 20 2.32 28.47 -13.55
C ARG A 20 3.18 27.23 -13.29
N ALA A 21 4.33 27.46 -12.67
CA ALA A 21 4.82 26.45 -11.74
C ALA A 21 3.80 26.52 -10.59
N ASP A 22 2.96 25.52 -10.46
CA ASP A 22 2.15 25.33 -9.27
C ASP A 22 3.13 25.23 -8.10
N SER A 23 3.17 26.26 -7.29
CA SER A 23 3.93 26.25 -6.05
C SER A 23 3.33 25.12 -5.20
N LEU A 24 4.16 24.16 -4.83
CA LEU A 24 3.83 23.17 -3.82
C LEU A 24 3.14 23.89 -2.64
N PRO A 25 2.06 23.36 -2.09
CA PRO A 25 1.38 24.00 -0.97
C PRO A 25 2.41 24.24 0.14
N ALA A 26 2.50 25.47 0.59
CA ALA A 26 3.43 25.85 1.65
C ALA A 26 3.12 24.99 2.89
N ALA A 27 4.16 24.46 3.53
CA ALA A 27 4.00 23.70 4.76
C ALA A 27 3.15 24.52 5.77
N PRO A 28 2.20 23.87 6.49
CA PRO A 28 1.34 24.58 7.41
C PRO A 28 2.18 25.27 8.49
N SER A 29 1.82 26.49 8.86
CA SER A 29 2.48 27.20 9.98
C SER A 29 2.00 26.73 11.34
N VAL A 30 0.86 26.07 11.39
CA VAL A 30 0.19 25.61 12.63
C VAL A 30 -0.57 24.32 12.33
N VAL A 31 -0.53 23.36 13.26
CA VAL A 31 -1.42 22.21 13.29
C VAL A 31 -2.51 22.44 14.33
N GLN A 32 -3.76 22.27 13.94
CA GLN A 32 -4.89 22.24 14.87
C GLN A 32 -5.04 20.85 15.46
N ILE A 33 -5.25 20.76 16.77
CA ILE A 33 -5.47 19.49 17.47
C ILE A 33 -6.82 19.56 18.17
N ASN A 34 -7.76 18.72 17.72
CA ASN A 34 -9.10 18.64 18.25
C ASN A 34 -9.32 17.26 18.87
N THR A 35 -9.32 17.20 20.19
CA THR A 35 -9.69 16.00 20.94
C THR A 35 -11.12 16.15 21.51
N ALA A 36 -11.71 15.06 22.00
CA ALA A 36 -13.06 15.08 22.58
C ALA A 36 -13.24 16.15 23.67
N ASN A 37 -12.17 16.48 24.40
CA ASN A 37 -12.22 17.36 25.57
C ASN A 37 -11.29 18.57 25.44
N ARG A 38 -10.58 18.75 24.35
CA ARG A 38 -9.60 19.83 24.18
C ARG A 38 -9.51 20.25 22.71
N GLN A 39 -9.38 21.56 22.54
CA GLN A 39 -8.94 22.16 21.27
C GLN A 39 -7.65 22.91 21.54
N GLY A 40 -6.68 22.73 20.67
CA GLY A 40 -5.38 23.38 20.77
C GLY A 40 -4.70 23.53 19.42
N THR A 41 -3.63 24.30 19.42
CA THR A 41 -2.79 24.50 18.24
C THR A 41 -1.34 24.24 18.59
N VAL A 42 -0.60 23.64 17.64
CA VAL A 42 0.83 23.45 17.76
C VAL A 42 1.51 24.15 16.59
N ALA A 43 2.39 25.10 16.89
CA ALA A 43 3.14 25.83 15.88
C ALA A 43 4.11 24.87 15.15
N VAL A 44 4.15 24.97 13.83
CA VAL A 44 5.13 24.30 12.99
C VAL A 44 6.26 25.28 12.73
N THR A 45 7.47 24.84 12.96
CA THR A 45 8.71 25.60 12.77
C THR A 45 9.55 24.94 11.69
N GLN A 46 10.26 25.74 10.90
CA GLN A 46 11.23 25.21 9.93
C GLN A 46 12.61 25.16 10.60
N LEU A 47 13.22 23.97 10.67
CA LEU A 47 14.60 23.78 11.08
C LEU A 47 15.36 23.09 9.94
N ASP A 48 16.33 23.78 9.35
CA ASP A 48 17.11 23.33 8.20
C ASP A 48 16.23 22.80 7.04
N GLY A 49 15.11 23.50 6.75
CA GLY A 49 14.19 23.13 5.69
C GLY A 49 13.20 22.01 6.04
N VAL A 50 13.24 21.50 7.28
CA VAL A 50 12.32 20.47 7.77
C VAL A 50 11.24 21.09 8.64
N SER A 51 9.98 20.75 8.38
CA SER A 51 8.85 21.11 9.22
C SER A 51 8.86 20.31 10.52
N VAL A 52 8.94 20.99 11.66
CA VAL A 52 9.02 20.36 12.99
C VAL A 52 8.04 20.97 13.97
N VAL A 53 7.71 20.23 15.01
CA VAL A 53 6.86 20.66 16.14
C VAL A 53 7.56 20.40 17.47
N SER A 54 7.28 21.22 18.48
CA SER A 54 7.80 20.97 19.84
C SER A 54 7.12 19.73 20.43
N GLY A 55 7.90 18.73 20.87
CA GLY A 55 7.39 17.51 21.49
C GLY A 55 6.57 17.78 22.76
N VAL A 56 6.99 18.74 23.59
CA VAL A 56 6.26 19.14 24.80
C VAL A 56 4.93 19.79 24.46
N LYS A 57 4.90 20.70 23.47
CA LYS A 57 3.64 21.37 23.06
C LYS A 57 2.69 20.38 22.39
N LEU A 58 3.21 19.45 21.59
CA LEU A 58 2.42 18.38 21.00
C LEU A 58 1.78 17.51 22.08
N ALA A 59 2.56 17.03 23.04
CA ALA A 59 2.06 16.20 24.13
C ALA A 59 0.97 16.94 24.94
N ALA A 60 1.20 18.21 25.28
CA ALA A 60 0.22 19.02 26.01
C ALA A 60 -1.09 19.18 25.23
N ALA A 61 -1.03 19.41 23.92
CA ALA A 61 -2.20 19.53 23.06
C ALA A 61 -2.98 18.21 22.94
N LEU A 62 -2.28 17.07 22.91
CA LEU A 62 -2.87 15.74 22.89
C LEU A 62 -3.43 15.28 24.25
N GLY A 63 -3.08 15.95 25.33
CA GLY A 63 -3.43 15.54 26.70
C GLY A 63 -2.52 14.44 27.26
N GLY A 64 -1.33 14.30 26.69
CA GLY A 64 -0.30 13.36 27.10
C GLY A 64 0.91 14.01 27.77
N THR A 65 2.00 13.27 27.85
CA THR A 65 3.27 13.76 28.40
C THR A 65 4.42 13.51 27.43
N PHE A 66 5.38 14.44 27.41
CA PHE A 66 6.65 14.27 26.69
C PHE A 66 7.78 14.44 27.70
N ARG A 67 8.60 13.40 27.88
CA ARG A 67 9.64 13.37 28.91
C ARG A 67 10.93 12.79 28.37
N MET A 68 12.05 13.25 28.90
CA MET A 68 13.34 12.60 28.75
C MET A 68 13.38 11.37 29.66
N THR A 69 13.66 10.21 29.11
CA THR A 69 13.75 8.92 29.82
C THR A 69 15.19 8.62 30.26
N SER A 70 16.15 9.04 29.43
CA SER A 70 17.60 9.04 29.72
C SER A 70 18.27 10.07 28.82
N ALA A 71 19.58 10.29 28.98
CA ALA A 71 20.30 11.27 28.16
C ALA A 71 20.11 11.00 26.66
N GLY A 72 19.55 11.98 25.93
CA GLY A 72 19.26 11.88 24.50
C GLY A 72 18.05 11.01 24.11
N HIS A 73 17.35 10.41 25.09
CA HIS A 73 16.16 9.58 24.82
C HIS A 73 14.89 10.24 25.38
N TYR A 74 13.84 10.21 24.61
CA TYR A 74 12.56 10.90 24.89
C TYR A 74 11.38 9.99 24.66
N SER A 75 10.28 10.21 25.37
CA SER A 75 9.04 9.47 25.19
C SER A 75 7.83 10.41 25.14
N LEU A 76 6.99 10.25 24.12
CA LEU A 76 5.65 10.81 24.01
C LEU A 76 4.66 9.73 24.48
N THR A 77 3.90 10.01 25.54
CA THR A 77 2.98 9.04 26.15
C THR A 77 1.57 9.60 26.18
N LEU A 78 0.59 8.80 25.70
CA LEU A 78 -0.84 9.03 25.81
C LEU A 78 -1.51 7.77 26.37
N GLY A 79 -2.14 7.86 27.53
CA GLY A 79 -2.68 6.68 28.24
C GLY A 79 -1.56 5.66 28.49
N ASP A 80 -1.79 4.42 28.11
CA ASP A 80 -0.85 3.31 28.29
C ASP A 80 0.13 3.13 27.09
N THR A 81 -0.07 3.89 26.02
CA THR A 81 0.78 3.79 24.81
C THR A 81 1.85 4.88 24.79
N HIS A 82 3.03 4.53 24.36
CA HIS A 82 4.13 5.48 24.21
C HIS A 82 4.89 5.31 22.90
N ILE A 83 5.49 6.42 22.44
CA ILE A 83 6.43 6.46 21.32
C ILE A 83 7.76 7.01 21.83
N SER A 84 8.82 6.27 21.67
CA SER A 84 10.19 6.65 22.05
C SER A 84 10.93 7.29 20.89
N PHE A 85 11.80 8.25 21.22
CA PHE A 85 12.64 8.98 20.27
C PHE A 85 14.05 9.10 20.82
N THR A 86 15.04 9.13 19.92
CA THR A 86 16.44 9.39 20.29
C THR A 86 16.93 10.62 19.53
N ASP A 87 17.62 11.53 20.22
CA ASP A 87 18.21 12.72 19.60
C ASP A 87 19.15 12.35 18.45
N ALA A 88 19.06 13.09 17.35
CA ALA A 88 19.84 12.88 16.13
C ALA A 88 19.66 11.49 15.46
N VAL A 89 18.71 10.67 15.91
CA VAL A 89 18.43 9.35 15.33
C VAL A 89 17.08 9.40 14.60
N PRO A 90 17.03 9.15 13.28
CA PRO A 90 15.80 9.27 12.50
C PRO A 90 14.89 8.03 12.65
N PHE A 91 14.67 7.58 13.87
CA PHE A 91 13.77 6.47 14.20
C PHE A 91 12.98 6.78 15.46
N ALA A 92 11.73 6.27 15.48
CA ALA A 92 10.90 6.22 16.66
C ALA A 92 10.56 4.77 16.99
N GLY A 93 10.39 4.46 18.28
CA GLY A 93 10.03 3.12 18.75
C GLY A 93 8.72 3.13 19.54
N SER A 94 7.91 2.09 19.42
CA SER A 94 6.79 1.80 20.32
C SER A 94 6.74 0.29 20.55
N ASP A 95 6.89 -0.13 21.80
CA ASP A 95 7.00 -1.53 22.20
C ASP A 95 8.07 -2.29 21.38
N SER A 96 7.64 -3.24 20.54
CA SER A 96 8.53 -4.03 19.65
C SER A 96 8.66 -3.46 18.24
N THR A 97 8.04 -2.29 17.95
CA THR A 97 8.01 -1.71 16.61
C THR A 97 8.94 -0.50 16.51
N ILE A 98 9.86 -0.52 15.55
CA ILE A 98 10.70 0.64 15.21
C ILE A 98 10.19 1.22 13.89
N VAL A 99 10.05 2.54 13.83
CA VAL A 99 9.53 3.27 12.68
C VAL A 99 10.49 4.38 12.30
N PRO A 100 10.90 4.50 11.03
CA PRO A 100 11.72 5.60 10.57
C PRO A 100 10.96 6.92 10.64
N LEU A 101 11.70 8.00 10.84
CA LEU A 101 11.21 9.37 10.81
C LEU A 101 11.73 10.07 9.55
N THR A 102 10.99 11.06 9.05
CA THR A 102 11.40 11.89 7.90
C THR A 102 12.68 12.67 8.16
N SER A 103 12.94 12.98 9.42
CA SER A 103 14.20 13.54 9.91
C SER A 103 14.40 13.16 11.37
N ALA A 104 15.62 13.21 11.84
CA ALA A 104 15.93 12.95 13.24
C ALA A 104 15.28 14.01 14.15
N PRO A 105 14.82 13.64 15.36
CA PRO A 105 14.51 14.59 16.42
C PRO A 105 15.72 15.48 16.71
N ARG A 106 15.49 16.73 17.04
CA ARG A 106 16.55 17.70 17.32
C ARG A 106 16.31 18.45 18.60
N VAL A 107 17.36 18.59 19.38
CA VAL A 107 17.36 19.44 20.57
C VAL A 107 17.89 20.82 20.20
N VAL A 108 17.07 21.86 20.39
CA VAL A 108 17.47 23.25 20.24
C VAL A 108 17.20 23.98 21.56
N GLY A 109 18.27 24.35 22.24
CA GLY A 109 18.20 24.85 23.61
C GLY A 109 17.67 23.77 24.56
N GLN A 110 16.52 24.03 25.17
CA GLN A 110 15.82 23.08 26.05
C GLN A 110 14.62 22.39 25.39
N THR A 111 14.42 22.62 24.08
CA THR A 111 13.25 22.13 23.37
C THR A 111 13.64 21.01 22.42
N VAL A 112 12.95 19.88 22.54
CA VAL A 112 13.03 18.77 21.58
C VAL A 112 12.01 19.02 20.48
N TYR A 113 12.50 19.09 19.27
CA TYR A 113 11.70 19.22 18.07
C TYR A 113 11.57 17.88 17.37
N LEU A 114 10.35 17.49 17.05
CA LEU A 114 9.99 16.29 16.34
C LEU A 114 9.54 16.68 14.92
N PRO A 115 9.87 15.88 13.88
CA PRO A 115 9.36 16.15 12.54
C PRO A 115 7.82 16.17 12.55
N LEU A 116 7.22 17.03 11.71
CA LEU A 116 5.76 17.15 11.55
C LEU A 116 5.09 15.80 11.29
N TYR A 117 5.80 14.90 10.67
CA TYR A 117 5.44 13.50 10.46
C TYR A 117 4.96 12.77 11.73
N VAL A 118 5.52 13.09 12.87
CA VAL A 118 5.05 12.51 14.15
C VAL A 118 3.58 12.84 14.40
N VAL A 119 3.15 14.04 13.99
CA VAL A 119 1.75 14.47 14.17
C VAL A 119 0.85 13.86 13.12
N SER A 120 1.29 13.85 11.84
CA SER A 120 0.45 13.43 10.73
C SER A 120 0.29 11.91 10.66
N GLU A 121 1.34 11.16 11.04
CA GLU A 121 1.40 9.71 10.84
C GLU A 121 1.54 8.90 12.13
N LEU A 122 2.52 9.25 12.99
CA LEU A 122 2.78 8.39 14.15
C LEU A 122 1.68 8.49 15.21
N VAL A 123 1.15 9.69 15.44
CA VAL A 123 0.04 9.85 16.39
C VAL A 123 -1.19 9.06 15.93
N PRO A 124 -1.68 9.16 14.67
CA PRO A 124 -2.78 8.33 14.19
C PRO A 124 -2.48 6.83 14.19
N ARG A 125 -1.24 6.44 13.97
CA ARG A 125 -0.82 5.04 13.87
C ARG A 125 -0.74 4.33 15.23
N PHE A 126 -0.17 4.99 16.23
CA PHE A 126 0.11 4.36 17.52
C PHE A 126 -0.92 4.69 18.60
N PHE A 127 -1.59 5.84 18.51
CA PHE A 127 -2.62 6.22 19.45
C PHE A 127 -4.00 6.04 18.85
N THR A 128 -4.76 5.10 19.37
CA THR A 128 -6.09 4.75 18.85
C THR A 128 -7.04 5.93 18.89
N GLY A 129 -7.77 6.16 17.80
CA GLY A 129 -8.82 7.18 17.76
C GLY A 129 -8.36 8.54 17.24
N PHE A 130 -7.19 8.67 16.65
CA PHE A 130 -6.74 9.90 15.99
C PHE A 130 -6.76 9.77 14.47
N ILE A 131 -7.11 10.84 13.77
CA ILE A 131 -6.99 11.00 12.32
C ILE A 131 -6.39 12.38 12.04
N TYR A 132 -5.45 12.45 11.11
CA TYR A 132 -4.88 13.69 10.61
C TYR A 132 -5.55 14.09 9.30
N ASP A 133 -6.02 15.33 9.23
CA ASP A 133 -6.60 15.97 8.06
C ASP A 133 -5.53 16.88 7.44
N THR A 134 -4.97 16.44 6.32
CA THR A 134 -3.86 17.11 5.64
C THR A 134 -4.30 18.44 5.01
N ASP A 135 -5.52 18.51 4.47
CA ASP A 135 -6.03 19.70 3.78
C ASP A 135 -6.21 20.89 4.73
N HIS A 136 -6.51 20.59 6.00
CA HIS A 136 -6.74 21.58 7.04
C HIS A 136 -5.63 21.63 8.09
N ALA A 137 -4.56 20.83 7.92
CA ALA A 137 -3.50 20.64 8.93
C ALA A 137 -4.08 20.39 10.34
N GLN A 138 -5.01 19.44 10.44
CA GLN A 138 -5.79 19.20 11.65
C GLN A 138 -5.70 17.74 12.10
N LEU A 139 -5.30 17.54 13.35
CA LEU A 139 -5.38 16.24 14.03
C LEU A 139 -6.69 16.19 14.85
N ARG A 140 -7.54 15.22 14.56
CA ARG A 140 -8.84 15.02 15.24
C ARG A 140 -8.84 13.73 16.02
N ALA A 141 -9.34 13.77 17.26
CA ALA A 141 -9.64 12.58 18.04
C ALA A 141 -11.11 12.19 17.92
N PHE A 142 -11.37 10.90 17.74
CA PHE A 142 -12.72 10.33 17.77
C PHE A 142 -13.01 9.74 19.14
N ASN A 143 -14.24 9.96 19.61
CA ASN A 143 -14.68 9.42 20.89
C ASN A 143 -14.91 7.90 20.76
N THR A 144 -13.99 7.10 21.28
CA THR A 144 -14.12 5.63 21.32
C THR A 144 -15.12 5.15 22.37
N ALA A 145 -15.63 6.04 23.22
CA ALA A 145 -16.60 5.72 24.28
C ALA A 145 -17.99 5.31 23.73
N ALA A 146 -18.36 5.74 22.51
CA ALA A 146 -19.63 5.37 21.90
C ALA A 146 -19.73 3.87 21.51
N ARG A 147 -18.63 3.15 21.42
CA ARG A 147 -18.60 1.72 21.08
C ARG A 147 -18.85 0.80 22.29
N ARG A 148 -18.74 1.30 23.52
CA ARG A 148 -19.00 0.51 24.74
C ARG A 148 -20.48 0.46 25.16
N VAL A 149 -21.33 1.34 24.66
CA VAL A 149 -22.75 1.42 25.08
C VAL A 149 -23.63 0.44 24.29
N VAL A 150 -23.20 -0.05 23.13
CA VAL A 150 -24.01 -1.00 22.33
C VAL A 150 -23.79 -2.48 22.74
N GLN A 151 -22.84 -2.75 23.64
CA GLN A 151 -22.53 -4.13 24.10
C GLN A 151 -23.05 -4.45 25.51
N ALA A 152 -23.81 -3.56 26.14
CA ALA A 152 -24.21 -3.69 27.56
C ALA A 152 -25.71 -3.96 27.81
N ASP A 153 -26.51 -4.28 26.77
CA ASP A 153 -27.92 -4.68 26.99
C ASP A 153 -28.27 -5.94 26.18
N SER A 154 -27.91 -7.06 26.77
CA SER A 154 -28.61 -8.33 26.52
C SER A 154 -29.10 -8.86 27.86
N PRO A 155 -30.42 -9.02 28.06
CA PRO A 155 -30.95 -9.52 29.31
C PRO A 155 -30.65 -11.01 29.47
N SER A 156 -30.13 -11.36 30.62
CA SER A 156 -30.01 -12.74 31.10
C SER A 156 -31.36 -13.39 31.21
N VAL A 157 -31.62 -14.46 30.45
CA VAL A 157 -32.75 -15.35 30.67
C VAL A 157 -32.23 -16.64 31.29
N SER A 158 -32.73 -16.89 32.49
CA SER A 158 -32.49 -18.04 33.34
C SER A 158 -32.98 -19.35 32.68
N GLU A 159 -32.25 -20.43 33.02
CA GLU A 159 -32.54 -21.83 32.72
C GLU A 159 -33.98 -22.25 32.97
N ARG A 160 -34.58 -22.95 32.00
CA ARG A 160 -35.49 -24.07 32.26
C ARG A 160 -35.19 -25.19 31.27
N ARG A 161 -34.79 -26.33 31.83
CA ARG A 161 -34.74 -27.61 31.17
C ARG A 161 -36.17 -28.04 30.72
N SER A 162 -36.27 -28.49 29.49
CA SER A 162 -37.19 -29.59 29.16
C SER A 162 -36.65 -30.33 27.91
N THR A 163 -36.55 -31.62 28.07
CA THR A 163 -36.28 -32.66 27.09
C THR A 163 -37.43 -32.74 26.08
N ASP A 164 -37.16 -32.70 24.80
CA ASP A 164 -37.81 -33.60 23.84
C ASP A 164 -37.08 -33.69 22.51
N SER A 165 -37.09 -34.88 21.94
CA SER A 165 -36.47 -35.33 20.73
C SER A 165 -37.31 -34.96 19.49
N GLY A 166 -36.74 -34.30 18.49
CA GLY A 166 -37.41 -34.03 17.23
C GLY A 166 -36.42 -33.69 16.09
N ARG A 167 -36.20 -34.66 15.25
CA ARG A 167 -35.44 -34.63 14.00
C ARG A 167 -36.07 -33.70 13.00
N ALA A 168 -35.38 -32.61 12.58
CA ALA A 168 -35.74 -31.84 11.41
C ALA A 168 -34.51 -31.42 10.61
N GLN A 169 -34.60 -31.57 9.30
CA GLN A 169 -33.59 -31.41 8.28
C GLN A 169 -33.15 -29.92 8.14
N SER A 170 -31.85 -29.71 8.05
CA SER A 170 -31.26 -28.41 7.79
C SER A 170 -31.25 -28.07 6.28
N VAL A 171 -31.83 -26.95 5.92
CA VAL A 171 -31.67 -26.30 4.62
C VAL A 171 -30.50 -25.31 4.74
N PRO A 172 -29.57 -25.25 3.79
CA PRO A 172 -28.42 -24.31 3.92
C PRO A 172 -28.87 -22.86 3.64
N GLY A 173 -28.86 -22.05 4.68
CA GLY A 173 -29.01 -20.61 4.57
C GLY A 173 -27.72 -20.00 4.06
N THR A 174 -27.84 -19.14 3.06
CA THR A 174 -26.79 -18.28 2.51
C THR A 174 -26.23 -17.39 3.62
N ALA A 175 -25.00 -17.68 4.07
CA ALA A 175 -24.27 -16.80 4.98
C ALA A 175 -23.82 -15.55 4.22
N VAL A 176 -24.37 -14.39 4.56
CA VAL A 176 -23.86 -13.08 4.19
C VAL A 176 -22.51 -12.93 4.86
N ALA A 177 -21.45 -12.75 4.07
CA ALA A 177 -20.10 -12.56 4.57
C ALA A 177 -20.05 -11.31 5.46
N ALA A 178 -19.80 -11.50 6.74
CA ALA A 178 -19.52 -10.42 7.67
C ALA A 178 -18.17 -9.77 7.34
N ASP A 179 -18.15 -8.45 7.43
CA ASP A 179 -17.01 -7.58 7.24
C ASP A 179 -15.83 -8.06 8.14
N ALA A 180 -14.77 -8.58 7.52
CA ALA A 180 -13.61 -9.10 8.24
C ALA A 180 -12.84 -7.93 8.87
N SER A 181 -12.93 -7.81 10.17
CA SER A 181 -12.15 -6.83 10.95
C SER A 181 -10.65 -7.15 10.85
N ALA A 182 -9.78 -6.16 11.08
CA ALA A 182 -8.32 -6.31 11.00
C ALA A 182 -7.74 -7.42 11.92
N SER A 183 -8.51 -7.89 12.91
CA SER A 183 -8.19 -9.03 13.77
C SER A 183 -8.33 -10.39 13.06
N ASP A 184 -9.08 -10.46 11.94
CA ASP A 184 -9.43 -11.70 11.25
C ASP A 184 -8.53 -12.01 10.04
N LEU A 185 -7.45 -11.22 9.85
CA LEU A 185 -6.48 -11.50 8.80
C LEU A 185 -5.79 -12.86 9.04
N PRO A 186 -5.61 -13.66 7.98
CA PRO A 186 -5.05 -15.01 8.12
C PRO A 186 -3.62 -14.95 8.69
N VAL A 187 -3.36 -15.70 9.76
CA VAL A 187 -2.04 -15.88 10.37
C VAL A 187 -1.68 -17.35 10.31
N ARG A 188 -0.54 -17.68 9.73
CA ARG A 188 0.01 -19.04 9.73
C ARG A 188 1.28 -19.09 10.58
N PRO A 189 1.43 -20.06 11.48
CA PRO A 189 2.69 -20.28 12.18
C PRO A 189 3.78 -20.71 11.18
N ARG A 190 4.97 -20.08 11.26
CA ARG A 190 6.13 -20.52 10.47
C ARG A 190 6.49 -21.96 10.82
N ARG A 191 6.46 -22.84 9.83
CA ARG A 191 6.99 -24.20 9.95
C ARG A 191 8.43 -24.24 9.46
N GLY A 192 9.41 -24.33 10.37
CA GLY A 192 10.72 -24.89 10.08
C GLY A 192 11.56 -24.18 9.00
N GLY A 193 11.76 -22.86 9.09
CA GLY A 193 12.78 -22.16 8.29
C GLY A 193 12.53 -22.02 6.79
N ARG A 194 11.37 -22.44 6.26
CA ARG A 194 11.03 -22.25 4.85
C ARG A 194 10.67 -20.80 4.56
N ARG A 195 11.04 -20.31 3.36
CA ARG A 195 10.65 -19.00 2.84
C ARG A 195 9.14 -18.95 2.61
N LEU A 196 8.52 -17.82 2.94
CA LEU A 196 7.10 -17.57 2.71
C LEU A 196 6.93 -16.54 1.58
N VAL A 197 6.29 -16.94 0.50
CA VAL A 197 5.89 -16.03 -0.57
C VAL A 197 4.41 -15.67 -0.41
N VAL A 198 4.11 -14.39 -0.41
CA VAL A 198 2.73 -13.89 -0.42
C VAL A 198 2.33 -13.57 -1.85
N VAL A 199 1.33 -14.27 -2.35
CA VAL A 199 0.78 -14.08 -3.71
C VAL A 199 -0.53 -13.33 -3.59
N ASP A 200 -0.57 -12.16 -4.18
CA ASP A 200 -1.75 -11.31 -4.24
C ASP A 200 -2.43 -11.42 -5.60
N ALA A 201 -3.72 -11.66 -5.59
CA ALA A 201 -4.57 -11.59 -6.78
C ALA A 201 -5.25 -10.24 -6.81
N GLY A 202 -4.90 -9.37 -7.75
CA GLY A 202 -5.45 -8.03 -7.87
C GLY A 202 -6.99 -8.03 -7.95
N HIS A 203 -7.61 -6.96 -7.46
CA HIS A 203 -9.06 -6.74 -7.47
C HIS A 203 -9.87 -7.81 -6.70
N GLY A 204 -11.17 -7.92 -6.96
CA GLY A 204 -12.07 -8.93 -6.37
C GLY A 204 -13.38 -8.35 -5.84
N GLY A 205 -14.39 -9.20 -5.69
CA GLY A 205 -15.74 -8.80 -5.27
C GLY A 205 -16.37 -7.78 -6.23
N PRO A 206 -16.81 -6.60 -5.74
CA PRO A 206 -17.38 -5.54 -6.58
C PRO A 206 -16.34 -4.85 -7.49
N ASP A 207 -15.07 -4.95 -7.17
CA ASP A 207 -13.99 -4.44 -7.98
C ASP A 207 -13.62 -5.44 -9.09
N ASN A 208 -14.04 -5.15 -10.30
CA ASN A 208 -13.76 -6.00 -11.45
C ASN A 208 -12.35 -5.80 -12.04
N GLY A 209 -11.66 -4.72 -11.64
CA GLY A 209 -10.47 -4.27 -12.34
C GLY A 209 -10.77 -3.87 -13.79
N MET A 210 -9.81 -4.07 -14.66
CA MET A 210 -9.94 -3.90 -16.10
C MET A 210 -11.10 -4.74 -16.65
N THR A 211 -11.82 -4.19 -17.59
CA THR A 211 -12.85 -4.87 -18.36
C THR A 211 -12.53 -4.77 -19.85
N GLY A 212 -12.38 -5.90 -20.52
CA GLY A 212 -11.99 -5.95 -21.93
C GLY A 212 -12.62 -7.14 -22.67
N PRO A 213 -12.22 -7.40 -23.94
CA PRO A 213 -11.41 -6.51 -24.78
C PRO A 213 -12.19 -5.32 -25.35
N ILE A 214 -11.45 -4.32 -25.85
CA ILE A 214 -12.04 -3.19 -26.58
C ILE A 214 -12.15 -3.55 -28.05
N GLY A 215 -13.31 -3.31 -28.67
CA GLY A 215 -13.53 -3.57 -30.11
C GLY A 215 -14.17 -4.92 -30.42
N GLY A 216 -14.56 -5.69 -29.42
CA GLY A 216 -15.30 -6.95 -29.56
C GLY A 216 -14.52 -8.18 -29.08
N GLY A 217 -15.28 -9.24 -28.81
CA GLY A 217 -14.78 -10.48 -28.22
C GLY A 217 -15.49 -10.84 -26.92
N PRO A 218 -15.24 -12.04 -26.35
CA PRO A 218 -15.77 -12.41 -25.05
C PRO A 218 -15.30 -11.45 -23.98
N LYS A 219 -16.24 -10.95 -23.17
CA LYS A 219 -15.93 -10.01 -22.09
C LYS A 219 -15.17 -10.71 -20.99
N ILE A 220 -14.02 -10.14 -20.63
CA ILE A 220 -13.19 -10.61 -19.53
C ILE A 220 -13.13 -9.55 -18.42
N TYR A 221 -12.93 -9.99 -17.19
CA TYR A 221 -12.70 -9.17 -16.02
C TYR A 221 -11.35 -9.52 -15.42
N GLU A 222 -10.56 -8.52 -15.13
CA GLU A 222 -9.23 -8.68 -14.54
C GLU A 222 -9.24 -9.57 -13.29
N LYS A 223 -10.15 -9.32 -12.36
CA LYS A 223 -10.26 -10.08 -11.10
C LYS A 223 -10.33 -11.59 -11.28
N ASN A 224 -10.88 -12.07 -12.40
CA ASN A 224 -11.02 -13.49 -12.68
C ASN A 224 -9.68 -14.07 -13.15
N ILE A 225 -9.00 -13.38 -14.06
CA ILE A 225 -7.70 -13.77 -14.60
C ILE A 225 -6.66 -13.73 -13.49
N THR A 226 -6.59 -12.64 -12.72
CA THR A 226 -5.63 -12.50 -11.63
C THR A 226 -5.80 -13.60 -10.58
N LEU A 227 -7.05 -13.98 -10.25
CA LEU A 227 -7.32 -15.07 -9.32
C LEU A 227 -6.89 -16.43 -9.88
N ALA A 228 -7.17 -16.71 -11.16
CA ALA A 228 -6.78 -17.94 -11.83
C ALA A 228 -5.26 -18.08 -11.87
N VAL A 229 -4.57 -17.07 -12.36
CA VAL A 229 -3.10 -17.04 -12.46
C VAL A 229 -2.46 -17.10 -11.08
N ALA A 230 -2.92 -16.31 -10.10
CA ALA A 230 -2.36 -16.31 -8.75
C ALA A 230 -2.47 -17.68 -8.06
N LYS A 231 -3.57 -18.42 -8.27
CA LYS A 231 -3.70 -19.80 -7.77
C LYS A 231 -2.67 -20.74 -8.39
N LEU A 232 -2.42 -20.61 -9.69
CA LEU A 232 -1.42 -21.39 -10.40
C LEU A 232 0.02 -21.02 -9.99
N VAL A 233 0.29 -19.72 -9.75
CA VAL A 233 1.56 -19.25 -9.16
C VAL A 233 1.75 -19.87 -7.78
N ALA A 234 0.74 -19.81 -6.93
CA ALA A 234 0.79 -20.36 -5.58
C ALA A 234 1.06 -21.87 -5.59
N GLN A 235 0.44 -22.62 -6.52
CA GLN A 235 0.71 -24.04 -6.68
C GLN A 235 2.15 -24.29 -7.13
N SER A 236 2.60 -23.61 -8.17
CA SER A 236 3.96 -23.78 -8.72
C SER A 236 5.05 -23.43 -7.71
N LEU A 237 4.82 -22.43 -6.84
CA LEU A 237 5.72 -22.08 -5.75
C LEU A 237 5.77 -23.16 -4.66
N ARG A 238 4.62 -23.74 -4.28
CA ARG A 238 4.58 -24.85 -3.32
C ARG A 238 5.30 -26.09 -3.87
N ASP A 239 5.11 -26.39 -5.13
CA ASP A 239 5.83 -27.47 -5.82
C ASP A 239 7.35 -27.20 -5.83
N GLY A 240 7.76 -25.92 -5.87
CA GLY A 240 9.14 -25.46 -5.73
C GLY A 240 9.68 -25.47 -4.29
N GLY A 241 8.89 -25.90 -3.30
CA GLY A 241 9.35 -26.14 -1.93
C GLY A 241 9.28 -24.92 -1.01
N VAL A 242 8.62 -23.81 -1.38
CA VAL A 242 8.38 -22.64 -0.52
C VAL A 242 6.96 -22.65 0.05
N ASP A 243 6.77 -22.02 1.19
CA ASP A 243 5.45 -21.79 1.74
C ASP A 243 4.75 -20.65 1.00
N VAL A 244 3.43 -20.75 0.82
CA VAL A 244 2.67 -19.74 0.08
C VAL A 244 1.41 -19.36 0.84
N LEU A 245 1.23 -18.04 1.02
CA LEU A 245 0.00 -17.42 1.46
C LEU A 245 -0.61 -16.63 0.29
N MET A 246 -1.92 -16.77 0.06
CA MET A 246 -2.65 -15.91 -0.88
C MET A 246 -3.44 -14.87 -0.12
N THR A 247 -3.51 -13.64 -0.63
CA THR A 247 -4.35 -12.58 -0.04
C THR A 247 -5.83 -12.91 -0.17
N ARG A 248 -6.24 -13.50 -1.31
CA ARG A 248 -7.58 -14.05 -1.54
C ARG A 248 -7.52 -15.35 -2.33
N THR A 249 -8.46 -16.23 -2.08
CA THR A 249 -8.63 -17.51 -2.80
C THR A 249 -9.98 -17.64 -3.49
N THR A 250 -10.85 -16.66 -3.29
CA THR A 250 -12.19 -16.54 -3.86
C THR A 250 -12.39 -15.16 -4.47
N ASP A 251 -13.55 -14.91 -5.11
CA ASP A 251 -13.92 -13.59 -5.61
C ASP A 251 -14.38 -12.70 -4.45
N THR A 252 -13.43 -12.17 -3.70
CA THR A 252 -13.62 -11.34 -2.51
C THR A 252 -12.78 -10.09 -2.62
N LEU A 253 -13.33 -8.93 -2.25
CA LEU A 253 -12.59 -7.69 -2.14
C LEU A 253 -11.68 -7.74 -0.90
N ILE A 254 -10.39 -7.45 -1.12
CA ILE A 254 -9.42 -7.18 -0.05
C ILE A 254 -8.94 -5.74 -0.25
N ALA A 255 -9.06 -4.90 0.76
CA ALA A 255 -8.59 -3.52 0.70
C ALA A 255 -7.10 -3.45 0.36
N LEU A 256 -6.68 -2.47 -0.43
CA LEU A 256 -5.28 -2.35 -0.90
C LEU A 256 -4.30 -2.35 0.28
N SER A 257 -4.60 -1.59 1.34
CA SER A 257 -3.76 -1.54 2.55
C SER A 257 -3.71 -2.87 3.31
N ASP A 258 -4.76 -3.70 3.22
CA ASP A 258 -4.82 -4.98 3.92
C ASP A 258 -3.94 -6.04 3.26
N ARG A 259 -3.72 -5.97 1.95
CA ARG A 259 -2.88 -6.92 1.22
C ARG A 259 -1.45 -6.92 1.74
N GLY A 260 -0.82 -5.75 1.86
CA GLY A 260 0.50 -5.59 2.48
C GLY A 260 0.49 -5.96 3.98
N ARG A 261 -0.58 -5.62 4.73
CA ARG A 261 -0.71 -6.00 6.15
C ARG A 261 -0.81 -7.51 6.35
N ILE A 262 -1.51 -8.23 5.46
CA ILE A 262 -1.54 -9.70 5.46
C ILE A 262 -0.12 -10.25 5.30
N ALA A 263 0.66 -9.70 4.36
CA ALA A 263 2.02 -10.12 4.14
C ALA A 263 2.92 -9.89 5.36
N ASN A 264 2.87 -8.70 5.94
CA ASN A 264 3.67 -8.33 7.13
C ASN A 264 3.30 -9.17 8.35
N LYS A 265 2.01 -9.32 8.65
CA LYS A 265 1.51 -10.09 9.80
C LYS A 265 1.95 -11.56 9.75
N ASN A 266 2.12 -12.10 8.55
CA ASN A 266 2.57 -13.47 8.34
C ASN A 266 4.08 -13.58 8.12
N HIS A 267 4.83 -12.49 8.24
CA HIS A 267 6.27 -12.46 8.01
C HIS A 267 6.66 -12.99 6.62
N GLY A 268 6.00 -12.48 5.57
CA GLY A 268 6.32 -12.82 4.19
C GLY A 268 7.76 -12.43 3.84
N ASP A 269 8.44 -13.29 3.07
CA ASP A 269 9.79 -13.00 2.57
C ASP A 269 9.75 -12.28 1.21
N VAL A 270 8.67 -12.47 0.43
CA VAL A 270 8.42 -11.83 -0.87
C VAL A 270 6.92 -11.61 -1.04
N PHE A 271 6.55 -10.48 -1.64
CA PHE A 271 5.19 -10.16 -2.03
C PHE A 271 5.09 -10.00 -3.56
N VAL A 272 4.15 -10.73 -4.20
CA VAL A 272 3.92 -10.66 -5.64
C VAL A 272 2.45 -10.42 -5.90
N SER A 273 2.11 -9.26 -6.45
CA SER A 273 0.76 -8.91 -6.90
C SER A 273 0.63 -9.16 -8.40
N VAL A 274 -0.43 -9.85 -8.81
CA VAL A 274 -0.73 -10.20 -10.21
C VAL A 274 -1.86 -9.32 -10.71
N HIS A 275 -1.65 -8.62 -11.82
CA HIS A 275 -2.58 -7.69 -12.46
C HIS A 275 -2.67 -7.89 -13.97
N VAL A 276 -3.67 -7.28 -14.61
CA VAL A 276 -3.90 -7.24 -16.06
C VAL A 276 -4.11 -5.81 -16.50
N ASN A 277 -3.17 -5.27 -17.20
CA ASN A 277 -3.12 -3.88 -17.62
C ASN A 277 -4.30 -3.49 -18.54
N ALA A 278 -4.61 -2.21 -18.55
CA ALA A 278 -5.56 -1.60 -19.47
C ALA A 278 -4.95 -0.39 -20.17
N THR A 279 -5.40 -0.16 -21.41
CA THR A 279 -5.04 1.06 -22.12
C THR A 279 -5.79 2.28 -21.56
N GLY A 280 -5.11 3.43 -21.51
CA GLY A 280 -5.77 4.72 -21.31
C GLY A 280 -6.30 5.36 -22.61
N MET A 281 -6.01 4.75 -23.75
CA MET A 281 -6.39 5.26 -25.07
C MET A 281 -7.82 4.90 -25.45
N ARG A 282 -8.36 5.57 -26.45
CA ARG A 282 -9.72 5.33 -26.99
C ARG A 282 -9.68 4.93 -28.47
N GLY A 283 -10.74 4.29 -28.93
CA GLY A 283 -10.88 3.92 -30.33
C GLY A 283 -9.90 2.83 -30.79
N ARG A 284 -9.43 2.93 -32.03
CA ARG A 284 -8.58 1.91 -32.66
C ARG A 284 -7.18 1.81 -32.02
N GLU A 285 -6.67 2.87 -31.42
CA GLU A 285 -5.38 2.86 -30.75
C GLU A 285 -5.40 2.04 -29.47
N ALA A 286 -6.51 2.06 -28.76
CA ALA A 286 -6.73 1.24 -27.58
C ALA A 286 -6.51 -0.26 -27.83
N ALA A 287 -6.95 -0.75 -29.00
CA ALA A 287 -6.79 -2.16 -29.36
C ALA A 287 -5.36 -2.52 -29.82
N ARG A 288 -4.44 -1.56 -29.92
CA ARG A 288 -3.05 -1.79 -30.34
C ARG A 288 -2.08 -1.89 -29.16
N GLU A 289 -2.44 -1.26 -28.04
CA GLU A 289 -1.59 -1.28 -26.84
C GLU A 289 -1.54 -2.69 -26.28
N ARG A 290 -0.33 -3.19 -26.04
CA ARG A 290 -0.07 -4.58 -25.61
C ARG A 290 1.30 -4.71 -24.97
N GLY A 291 1.54 -5.87 -24.37
CA GLY A 291 2.81 -6.22 -23.75
C GLY A 291 2.68 -6.45 -22.25
N PHE A 292 3.80 -6.66 -21.61
CA PHE A 292 3.88 -6.94 -20.18
C PHE A 292 4.92 -6.03 -19.53
N GLU A 293 4.72 -5.76 -18.27
CA GLU A 293 5.62 -4.93 -17.45
C GLU A 293 5.59 -5.37 -16.00
N THR A 294 6.67 -5.10 -15.28
CA THR A 294 6.75 -5.43 -13.86
C THR A 294 7.17 -4.19 -13.09
N TYR A 295 6.40 -3.89 -12.04
CA TYR A 295 6.57 -2.70 -11.23
C TYR A 295 7.15 -3.03 -9.87
N PHE A 296 7.96 -2.11 -9.35
CA PHE A 296 8.31 -2.03 -7.94
C PHE A 296 7.93 -0.64 -7.38
N LEU A 297 7.89 -0.52 -6.06
CA LEU A 297 7.44 0.71 -5.40
C LEU A 297 8.50 1.80 -5.50
N ALA A 298 8.20 2.89 -6.21
CA ALA A 298 8.94 4.15 -6.20
C ALA A 298 8.10 5.25 -6.85
N GLU A 299 8.59 6.47 -6.97
CA GLU A 299 7.92 7.52 -7.72
C GLU A 299 7.86 7.17 -9.22
N ALA A 300 6.71 7.36 -9.85
CA ALA A 300 6.53 7.08 -11.28
C ALA A 300 7.43 7.98 -12.15
N LYS A 301 8.17 7.37 -13.08
CA LYS A 301 9.10 8.08 -13.99
C LYS A 301 8.52 8.38 -15.36
N SER A 302 7.35 7.88 -15.69
CA SER A 302 6.70 8.11 -16.98
C SER A 302 5.21 8.40 -16.78
N GLU A 303 4.61 9.09 -17.75
CA GLU A 303 3.17 9.35 -17.75
C GLU A 303 2.36 8.05 -17.82
N ASP A 304 2.89 7.04 -18.50
CA ASP A 304 2.26 5.73 -18.60
C ASP A 304 2.26 5.01 -17.23
N ALA A 305 3.40 4.99 -16.54
CA ALA A 305 3.47 4.43 -15.18
C ALA A 305 2.54 5.17 -14.20
N LEU A 306 2.45 6.49 -14.30
CA LEU A 306 1.53 7.29 -13.49
C LEU A 306 0.05 6.98 -13.82
N ARG A 307 -0.27 6.70 -15.09
CA ARG A 307 -1.59 6.28 -15.52
C ARG A 307 -1.98 4.93 -14.90
N VAL A 308 -1.09 3.94 -14.98
CA VAL A 308 -1.31 2.60 -14.39
C VAL A 308 -1.45 2.71 -12.87
N GLU A 309 -0.58 3.49 -12.21
CA GLU A 309 -0.69 3.79 -10.77
C GLU A 309 -2.08 4.32 -10.39
N LYS A 310 -2.58 5.31 -11.11
CA LYS A 310 -3.90 5.89 -10.85
C LYS A 310 -5.00 4.85 -11.02
N MET A 311 -4.94 4.06 -12.07
CA MET A 311 -5.92 3.04 -12.39
C MET A 311 -6.01 2.00 -11.26
N GLU A 312 -4.86 1.48 -10.81
CA GLU A 312 -4.82 0.49 -9.75
C GLU A 312 -5.20 1.07 -8.39
N ASN A 313 -4.75 2.28 -8.08
CA ASN A 313 -5.10 2.95 -6.83
C ASN A 313 -6.58 3.36 -6.76
N GLU A 314 -7.32 3.45 -7.88
CA GLU A 314 -8.75 3.70 -7.89
C GLU A 314 -9.59 2.59 -7.22
N ALA A 315 -9.05 1.40 -7.02
CA ALA A 315 -9.71 0.31 -6.28
C ALA A 315 -10.15 0.74 -4.86
N VAL A 316 -9.50 1.75 -4.27
CA VAL A 316 -9.89 2.38 -3.00
C VAL A 316 -11.37 2.82 -2.98
N LYS A 317 -11.96 3.18 -4.12
CA LYS A 317 -13.39 3.57 -4.21
C LYS A 317 -14.38 2.46 -3.81
N PHE A 318 -13.95 1.21 -3.86
CA PHE A 318 -14.75 0.06 -3.44
C PHE A 318 -14.57 -0.29 -1.95
N GLU A 319 -13.61 0.35 -1.29
CA GLU A 319 -13.35 0.15 0.13
C GLU A 319 -14.35 0.97 0.94
N HIS A 320 -15.33 0.30 1.56
CA HIS A 320 -16.30 0.92 2.47
C HIS A 320 -15.83 0.76 3.90
N GLY A 321 -15.48 1.87 4.57
CA GLY A 321 -15.11 1.84 5.98
C GLY A 321 -14.11 2.91 6.39
N VAL A 322 -13.84 3.01 7.70
CA VAL A 322 -13.03 4.05 8.35
C VAL A 322 -11.53 3.97 7.97
N ASN A 323 -11.11 2.97 7.22
CA ASN A 323 -9.72 2.65 6.89
C ASN A 323 -9.37 2.82 5.41
N ALA A 324 -10.24 3.43 4.59
CA ALA A 324 -9.86 3.78 3.23
C ALA A 324 -8.68 4.77 3.29
N PRO A 325 -7.46 4.38 2.86
CA PRO A 325 -6.35 5.33 2.85
C PRO A 325 -6.66 6.39 1.82
N LYS A 326 -6.97 7.61 2.26
CA LYS A 326 -6.93 8.77 1.38
C LYS A 326 -5.48 8.91 0.97
N GLY A 327 -5.21 8.74 -0.32
CA GLY A 327 -3.87 8.80 -0.88
C GLY A 327 -3.20 10.11 -0.50
N ASP A 328 -2.22 10.02 0.40
CA ASP A 328 -1.36 11.13 0.78
C ASP A 328 -0.01 10.96 0.07
N PRO A 329 0.39 11.91 -0.80
CA PRO A 329 1.71 11.88 -1.44
C PRO A 329 2.88 11.91 -0.44
N LEU A 330 2.66 12.37 0.81
CA LEU A 330 3.69 12.45 1.84
C LEU A 330 3.99 11.13 2.55
N SER A 331 3.06 10.18 2.58
CA SER A 331 3.33 8.83 3.14
C SER A 331 4.41 8.08 2.35
N PHE A 332 4.72 8.55 1.14
CA PHE A 332 5.75 8.01 0.26
C PHE A 332 7.19 8.23 0.77
N ILE A 333 7.46 9.38 1.38
CA ILE A 333 8.84 9.80 1.73
C ILE A 333 9.42 9.02 2.91
N ILE A 334 8.62 8.33 3.69
CA ILE A 334 8.96 7.86 5.04
C ILE A 334 9.38 6.41 5.11
N ASN A 335 9.01 5.67 4.13
CA ASN A 335 9.47 4.28 4.02
C ASN A 335 10.92 4.17 3.49
N ASP A 336 11.62 5.29 3.31
CA ASP A 336 12.76 5.42 2.40
C ASP A 336 14.02 4.64 2.81
N MET A 337 14.34 4.44 4.08
CA MET A 337 15.61 3.79 4.45
C MET A 337 15.50 2.28 4.67
N ALA A 338 14.44 1.79 5.30
CA ALA A 338 14.15 0.35 5.36
C ALA A 338 13.67 -0.16 3.99
N GLN A 339 13.05 0.72 3.18
CA GLN A 339 12.68 0.44 1.80
C GLN A 339 13.87 0.47 0.84
N ASN A 340 14.94 1.21 1.08
CA ASN A 340 16.07 1.25 0.14
C ASN A 340 16.73 -0.12 -0.08
N GLU A 341 16.80 -0.97 0.95
CA GLU A 341 17.25 -2.36 0.77
C GLU A 341 16.18 -3.18 0.03
N HIS A 342 14.91 -3.07 0.44
CA HIS A 342 13.81 -3.76 -0.22
C HIS A 342 13.53 -3.24 -1.63
N LEU A 343 13.82 -1.97 -1.92
CA LEU A 343 13.69 -1.42 -3.28
C LEU A 343 14.65 -2.07 -4.27
N ARG A 344 15.92 -2.24 -3.88
CA ARG A 344 16.91 -2.94 -4.72
C ARG A 344 16.48 -4.39 -4.95
N GLU A 345 16.09 -5.07 -3.89
CA GLU A 345 15.62 -6.45 -3.97
C GLU A 345 14.35 -6.58 -4.80
N SER A 346 13.42 -5.62 -4.70
CA SER A 346 12.21 -5.57 -5.52
C SER A 346 12.55 -5.33 -7.00
N ALA A 347 13.47 -4.41 -7.29
CA ALA A 347 13.93 -4.14 -8.66
C ALA A 347 14.63 -5.36 -9.27
N ASP A 348 15.47 -6.07 -8.50
CA ASP A 348 16.12 -7.31 -8.93
C ASP A 348 15.10 -8.40 -9.24
N LEU A 349 14.10 -8.60 -8.36
CA LEU A 349 13.00 -9.54 -8.60
C LEU A 349 12.18 -9.15 -9.84
N ALA A 350 11.82 -7.88 -9.98
CA ALA A 350 11.10 -7.36 -11.14
C ALA A 350 11.87 -7.63 -12.44
N GLN A 351 13.19 -7.42 -12.44
CA GLN A 351 14.04 -7.67 -13.60
C GLN A 351 14.06 -9.17 -13.99
N ILE A 352 14.14 -10.06 -12.99
CA ILE A 352 14.12 -11.52 -13.25
C ILE A 352 12.78 -11.94 -13.85
N ILE A 353 11.65 -11.42 -13.35
CA ILE A 353 10.31 -11.70 -13.90
C ILE A 353 10.24 -11.18 -15.34
N GLN A 354 10.62 -9.92 -15.55
CA GLN A 354 10.57 -9.27 -16.85
C GLN A 354 11.39 -10.01 -17.90
N ASP A 355 12.59 -10.48 -17.57
CA ASP A 355 13.46 -11.22 -18.48
C ASP A 355 12.92 -12.61 -18.81
N ASN A 356 12.34 -13.32 -17.84
CA ASN A 356 11.73 -14.61 -18.08
C ASN A 356 10.50 -14.53 -19.00
N PHE A 357 9.70 -13.46 -18.90
CA PHE A 357 8.52 -13.26 -19.76
C PHE A 357 8.88 -13.04 -21.21
N LYS A 358 10.04 -12.44 -21.53
CA LYS A 358 10.53 -12.23 -22.91
C LYS A 358 10.62 -13.53 -23.72
N SER A 359 10.78 -14.67 -23.06
CA SER A 359 11.00 -15.97 -23.74
C SER A 359 9.72 -16.60 -24.26
N PHE A 360 8.53 -16.19 -23.81
CA PHE A 360 7.27 -16.86 -24.17
C PHE A 360 6.09 -15.91 -24.41
N HIS A 361 6.10 -14.70 -23.85
CA HIS A 361 4.95 -13.79 -23.96
C HIS A 361 4.86 -13.23 -25.39
N PRO A 362 3.66 -13.25 -26.04
CA PRO A 362 3.50 -12.82 -27.43
C PRO A 362 3.57 -11.30 -27.61
N GLY A 363 3.35 -10.53 -26.55
CA GLY A 363 3.46 -9.08 -26.53
C GLY A 363 4.89 -8.60 -26.26
N PRO A 364 5.19 -7.34 -26.58
CA PRO A 364 6.50 -6.75 -26.30
C PRO A 364 6.75 -6.56 -24.80
N SER A 365 8.01 -6.68 -24.40
CA SER A 365 8.43 -6.25 -23.06
C SER A 365 8.40 -4.72 -22.98
N ARG A 366 7.67 -4.18 -21.99
CA ARG A 366 7.64 -2.74 -21.66
C ARG A 366 8.66 -2.38 -20.56
N GLY A 367 9.39 -3.39 -20.08
CA GLY A 367 10.48 -3.23 -19.14
C GLY A 367 10.04 -3.26 -17.68
N VAL A 368 11.02 -3.11 -16.80
CA VAL A 368 10.79 -2.88 -15.39
C VAL A 368 10.45 -1.40 -15.20
N GLN A 369 9.36 -1.15 -14.52
CA GLN A 369 8.82 0.17 -14.23
C GLN A 369 8.77 0.41 -12.72
N GLN A 370 8.49 1.64 -12.33
CA GLN A 370 8.27 2.01 -10.94
C GLN A 370 7.07 2.93 -10.82
N ALA A 371 6.29 2.77 -9.76
CA ALA A 371 5.16 3.63 -9.45
C ALA A 371 4.72 3.48 -7.97
N ASN A 372 3.93 4.42 -7.49
CA ASN A 372 3.51 4.49 -6.10
C ASN A 372 2.19 3.73 -5.86
N PHE A 373 2.22 2.42 -6.07
CA PHE A 373 1.05 1.57 -5.87
C PHE A 373 0.67 1.41 -4.40
N ALA A 374 -0.60 1.66 -4.08
CA ALA A 374 -1.13 1.52 -2.73
C ALA A 374 -0.96 0.09 -2.18
N VAL A 375 -1.08 -0.92 -3.04
CA VAL A 375 -0.91 -2.33 -2.67
C VAL A 375 0.52 -2.67 -2.23
N LEU A 376 1.53 -1.95 -2.75
CA LEU A 376 2.94 -2.18 -2.41
C LEU A 376 3.43 -1.35 -1.23
N ARG A 377 2.81 -0.19 -0.96
CA ARG A 377 3.28 0.79 0.05
C ARG A 377 3.45 0.21 1.45
N GLY A 378 2.61 -0.71 1.83
CA GLY A 378 2.59 -1.29 3.19
C GLY A 378 3.42 -2.56 3.34
N SER A 379 4.12 -3.03 2.29
CA SER A 379 4.86 -4.28 2.33
C SER A 379 6.29 -4.06 2.86
N TYR A 380 6.65 -4.76 3.93
CA TYR A 380 7.98 -4.68 4.56
C TYR A 380 8.88 -5.84 4.11
N MET A 381 8.81 -6.17 2.83
CA MET A 381 9.61 -7.18 2.15
C MET A 381 9.76 -6.77 0.68
N PRO A 382 10.65 -7.41 -0.10
CA PRO A 382 10.68 -7.26 -1.56
C PRO A 382 9.31 -7.50 -2.16
N ALA A 383 8.79 -6.49 -2.90
CA ALA A 383 7.41 -6.46 -3.37
C ALA A 383 7.34 -5.98 -4.81
N VAL A 384 6.60 -6.69 -5.63
CA VAL A 384 6.39 -6.38 -7.05
C VAL A 384 4.93 -6.50 -7.45
N LEU A 385 4.53 -5.72 -8.47
CA LEU A 385 3.27 -5.85 -9.18
C LEU A 385 3.58 -6.24 -10.64
N VAL A 386 2.96 -7.30 -11.10
CA VAL A 386 3.20 -7.88 -12.42
C VAL A 386 1.99 -7.69 -13.30
N GLU A 387 2.11 -6.83 -14.31
CA GLU A 387 1.14 -6.66 -15.38
C GLU A 387 1.39 -7.71 -16.46
N ILE A 388 0.58 -8.76 -16.44
CA ILE A 388 0.80 -9.96 -17.27
C ILE A 388 0.34 -9.83 -18.71
N GLY A 389 -0.17 -8.67 -19.12
CA GLY A 389 -0.66 -8.35 -20.47
C GLY A 389 -1.76 -7.30 -20.41
N PHE A 390 -2.20 -6.82 -21.58
CA PHE A 390 -3.30 -5.84 -21.71
C PHE A 390 -4.62 -6.54 -22.03
N GLY A 391 -5.50 -6.66 -21.05
CA GLY A 391 -6.81 -7.28 -21.25
C GLY A 391 -7.76 -6.44 -22.13
N THR A 392 -7.44 -5.18 -22.37
CA THR A 392 -8.12 -4.33 -23.34
C THR A 392 -7.77 -4.66 -24.83
N ASN A 393 -6.62 -5.30 -25.04
CA ASN A 393 -6.18 -5.77 -26.37
C ASN A 393 -6.87 -7.10 -26.71
N PRO A 394 -7.55 -7.24 -27.88
CA PRO A 394 -8.27 -8.48 -28.20
C PRO A 394 -7.38 -9.73 -28.29
N LEU A 395 -6.15 -9.59 -28.80
CA LEU A 395 -5.22 -10.73 -28.91
C LEU A 395 -4.70 -11.17 -27.54
N GLU A 396 -4.33 -10.21 -26.69
CA GLU A 396 -3.86 -10.51 -25.34
C GLU A 396 -5.01 -10.94 -24.41
N ALA A 397 -6.22 -10.39 -24.56
CA ALA A 397 -7.40 -10.88 -23.86
C ALA A 397 -7.67 -12.36 -24.13
N ALA A 398 -7.57 -12.79 -25.41
CA ALA A 398 -7.69 -14.19 -25.79
C ALA A 398 -6.54 -15.03 -25.21
N TYR A 399 -5.31 -14.54 -25.27
CA TYR A 399 -4.12 -15.18 -24.71
C TYR A 399 -4.23 -15.36 -23.19
N LEU A 400 -4.66 -14.34 -22.46
CA LEU A 400 -4.80 -14.33 -21.01
C LEU A 400 -5.97 -15.17 -20.48
N SER A 401 -6.94 -15.49 -21.35
CA SER A 401 -8.09 -16.35 -21.04
C SER A 401 -7.85 -17.83 -21.36
N ASP A 402 -6.71 -18.15 -21.94
CA ASP A 402 -6.34 -19.52 -22.26
C ASP A 402 -5.62 -20.16 -21.08
N THR A 403 -6.13 -21.33 -20.64
CA THR A 403 -5.62 -21.99 -19.43
C THR A 403 -4.17 -22.45 -19.54
N ASP A 404 -3.69 -22.81 -20.73
CA ASP A 404 -2.29 -23.24 -20.89
C ASP A 404 -1.34 -22.07 -20.88
N ASN A 405 -1.78 -20.91 -21.39
CA ASN A 405 -1.06 -19.66 -21.28
C ASN A 405 -1.05 -19.14 -19.82
N GLU A 406 -2.18 -19.22 -19.10
CA GLU A 406 -2.22 -18.91 -17.65
C GLU A 406 -1.22 -19.76 -16.85
N ARG A 407 -1.13 -21.06 -17.14
CA ARG A 407 -0.13 -21.97 -16.54
C ARG A 407 1.30 -21.57 -16.88
N THR A 408 1.55 -21.16 -18.14
CA THR A 408 2.88 -20.75 -18.59
C THR A 408 3.31 -19.45 -17.88
N ILE A 409 2.41 -18.47 -17.81
CA ILE A 409 2.62 -17.22 -17.06
C ILE A 409 2.94 -17.54 -15.59
N ALA A 410 2.10 -18.35 -14.97
CA ALA A 410 2.24 -18.69 -13.55
C ALA A 410 3.56 -19.42 -13.24
N ARG A 411 3.95 -20.40 -14.07
CA ARG A 411 5.24 -21.08 -13.94
C ARG A 411 6.42 -20.13 -14.09
N SER A 412 6.32 -19.16 -15.00
CA SER A 412 7.37 -18.16 -15.21
C SER A 412 7.52 -17.25 -14.01
N ILE A 413 6.42 -16.75 -13.43
CA ILE A 413 6.45 -15.96 -12.19
C ILE A 413 7.06 -16.79 -11.06
N ALA A 414 6.58 -18.02 -10.84
CA ALA A 414 7.07 -18.88 -9.77
C ALA A 414 8.57 -19.20 -9.93
N LYS A 415 9.02 -19.54 -11.15
CA LYS A 415 10.45 -19.77 -11.46
C LYS A 415 11.29 -18.53 -11.15
N SER A 416 10.77 -17.34 -11.48
CA SER A 416 11.48 -16.07 -11.21
C SER A 416 11.65 -15.83 -9.72
N VAL A 417 10.58 -16.02 -8.93
CA VAL A 417 10.62 -15.89 -7.48
C VAL A 417 11.57 -16.90 -6.83
N LEU A 418 11.52 -18.15 -7.25
CA LEU A 418 12.42 -19.20 -6.75
C LEU A 418 13.90 -18.90 -7.10
N SER A 419 14.15 -18.43 -8.32
CA SER A 419 15.50 -18.00 -8.74
C SER A 419 16.00 -16.81 -7.93
N TYR A 420 15.12 -15.82 -7.66
CA TYR A 420 15.43 -14.68 -6.80
C TYR A 420 15.79 -15.15 -5.37
N LEU A 421 14.94 -15.96 -4.74
CA LEU A 421 15.18 -16.49 -3.39
C LEU A 421 16.50 -17.26 -3.31
N GLY A 422 16.81 -18.10 -4.29
CA GLY A 422 18.07 -18.83 -4.34
C GLY A 422 19.30 -17.91 -4.44
N ARG A 423 19.21 -16.83 -5.23
CA ARG A 423 20.29 -15.82 -5.31
C ARG A 423 20.43 -15.03 -4.01
N TYR A 424 19.31 -14.68 -3.39
CA TYR A 424 19.28 -13.98 -2.11
C TYR A 424 19.95 -14.82 -1.01
N ASP A 425 19.56 -16.10 -0.88
CA ASP A 425 20.13 -17.02 0.11
C ASP A 425 21.62 -17.26 -0.09
N ALA A 426 22.08 -17.34 -1.35
CA ALA A 426 23.50 -17.45 -1.67
C ALA A 426 24.31 -16.20 -1.25
N ARG A 427 23.73 -15.00 -1.37
CA ARG A 427 24.39 -13.75 -0.93
C ARG A 427 24.48 -13.65 0.59
N VAL A 428 23.38 -13.98 1.29
CA VAL A 428 23.31 -13.86 2.76
C VAL A 428 24.00 -15.04 3.46
N GLY A 429 23.97 -16.23 2.87
CA GLY A 429 24.58 -17.45 3.42
C GLY A 429 26.08 -17.59 3.14
N GLY A 430 26.63 -16.88 2.17
CA GLY A 430 28.07 -16.92 1.79
C GLY A 430 29.01 -16.12 2.70
N GLY A 431 28.49 -15.50 3.75
CA GLY A 431 29.24 -14.71 4.73
C GLY A 431 29.61 -15.47 6.01
N LYS A 432 29.71 -16.81 5.98
CA LYS A 432 30.21 -17.62 7.11
C LYS A 432 31.57 -18.17 6.81
#